data_35a4007c363d64e35f94183339544dd3
#
_entry.id   35a4007c363d64e35f94183339544dd3
#
_cell.length_a   1.000
_cell.length_b   1.000
_cell.length_c   1.000
_cell.angle_alpha   90.00
_cell.angle_beta   90.00
_cell.angle_gamma   90.00
#
_symmetry.space_group_name_H-M   'P 1'
#
loop_
_entity.id
_entity.type
_entity.pdbx_description
1 polymer ?
#
loop_
_entity_poly.entity_id
_entity_poly.type
_entity_poly.pdbx_seq_one_letter_code
_entity_poly.pdbx_strand_id
1 'polypeptide(L)'
;HHPYETFDPVVDFIRQASKDPDVLAIKQTLYRVSGNSPIISSLAQAAENGKQVTVLVELKARFDEEHNIVWAKKLEQAGCHVIYGLVGLKTHSKIALVVRREEDGIRRYVHLGTGNYNDSTAKLYTDCGIFTCKESIGEDATAVFNMLSGYSEPLSWNELILAPYWL
;
A
#
# COMPACT_ATOMS: atom_id res chain seq x y z
N HIS A 1 -7.87 0.83 15.39
CA HIS A 1 -7.06 0.44 16.56
C HIS A 1 -7.12 -1.07 16.75
N HIS A 2 -6.01 -1.74 16.48
CA HIS A 2 -5.88 -3.19 16.58
C HIS A 2 -5.17 -3.58 17.88
N PRO A 3 -5.43 -4.75 18.44
CA PRO A 3 -6.35 -5.83 18.00
C PRO A 3 -7.81 -5.63 18.46
N TYR A 4 -8.14 -4.50 19.08
CA TYR A 4 -9.43 -4.24 19.73
C TYR A 4 -10.57 -3.99 18.73
N GLU A 5 -10.22 -3.49 17.54
CA GLU A 5 -11.12 -3.36 16.41
C GLU A 5 -10.68 -4.26 15.27
N THR A 6 -11.62 -4.65 14.40
CA THR A 6 -11.36 -5.55 13.27
C THR A 6 -10.44 -4.92 12.22
N PHE A 7 -9.69 -5.75 11.52
CA PHE A 7 -8.88 -5.36 10.36
C PHE A 7 -9.70 -5.23 9.06
N ASP A 8 -10.95 -5.66 9.08
CA ASP A 8 -11.83 -5.67 7.91
C ASP A 8 -11.93 -4.32 7.18
N PRO A 9 -12.00 -3.14 7.85
CA PRO A 9 -12.04 -1.88 7.14
C PRO A 9 -10.85 -1.64 6.21
N VAL A 10 -9.65 -2.14 6.55
CA VAL A 10 -8.45 -2.03 5.71
C VAL A 10 -8.56 -2.96 4.49
N VAL A 11 -9.04 -4.17 4.71
CA VAL A 11 -9.32 -5.13 3.62
C VAL A 11 -10.39 -4.60 2.69
N ASP A 12 -11.48 -4.07 3.26
CA ASP A 12 -12.62 -3.53 2.52
C ASP A 12 -12.23 -2.30 1.70
N PHE A 13 -11.36 -1.46 2.21
CA PHE A 13 -10.84 -0.31 1.48
C PHE A 13 -10.20 -0.72 0.14
N ILE A 14 -9.34 -1.71 0.15
CA ILE A 14 -8.69 -2.22 -1.08
C ILE A 14 -9.68 -3.02 -1.93
N ARG A 15 -10.55 -3.83 -1.30
CA ARG A 15 -11.56 -4.63 -2.00
C ARG A 15 -12.59 -3.77 -2.75
N GLN A 16 -13.05 -2.69 -2.14
CA GLN A 16 -13.96 -1.74 -2.78
C GLN A 16 -13.24 -1.01 -3.92
N ALA A 17 -12.05 -0.50 -3.67
CA ALA A 17 -11.24 0.17 -4.69
C ALA A 17 -10.96 -0.73 -5.91
N SER A 18 -10.78 -2.05 -5.72
CA SER A 18 -10.54 -2.98 -6.82
C SER A 18 -11.73 -3.11 -7.79
N LYS A 19 -12.95 -2.87 -7.31
CA LYS A 19 -14.20 -3.04 -8.07
C LYS A 19 -14.80 -1.72 -8.56
N ASP A 20 -14.45 -0.61 -7.95
CA ASP A 20 -14.98 0.71 -8.26
C ASP A 20 -14.49 1.18 -9.65
N PRO A 21 -15.37 1.43 -10.63
CA PRO A 21 -14.97 1.84 -11.97
C PRO A 21 -14.28 3.20 -12.03
N ASP A 22 -14.50 4.07 -11.05
CA ASP A 22 -13.90 5.39 -10.97
C ASP A 22 -12.51 5.39 -10.31
N VAL A 23 -12.08 4.28 -9.73
CA VAL A 23 -10.72 4.13 -9.22
C VAL A 23 -9.76 3.90 -10.39
N LEU A 24 -8.76 4.77 -10.51
CA LEU A 24 -7.76 4.78 -11.57
C LEU A 24 -6.50 4.01 -11.19
N ALA A 25 -6.08 4.15 -9.94
CA ALA A 25 -4.84 3.56 -9.44
C ALA A 25 -4.93 3.14 -7.97
N ILE A 26 -4.20 2.08 -7.64
CA ILE A 26 -3.98 1.64 -6.25
C ILE A 26 -2.49 1.44 -6.08
N LYS A 27 -1.91 2.03 -5.03
CA LYS A 27 -0.51 1.85 -4.67
C LYS A 27 -0.41 1.44 -3.21
N GLN A 28 0.36 0.39 -2.91
CA GLN A 28 0.45 -0.14 -1.56
C GLN A 28 1.81 -0.73 -1.24
N THR A 29 2.28 -0.50 0.00
CA THR A 29 3.45 -1.18 0.55
C THR A 29 3.02 -2.49 1.22
N LEU A 30 3.77 -3.56 1.00
CA LEU A 30 3.54 -4.86 1.63
C LEU A 30 4.86 -5.38 2.20
N TYR A 31 4.88 -5.62 3.51
CA TYR A 31 6.06 -6.12 4.22
C TYR A 31 5.92 -7.60 4.58
N ARG A 32 4.82 -7.96 5.23
CA ARG A 32 4.45 -9.35 5.55
C ARG A 32 2.97 -9.51 5.28
N VAL A 33 2.63 -10.51 4.47
CA VAL A 33 1.24 -10.86 4.18
C VAL A 33 1.01 -12.33 4.46
N SER A 34 -0.21 -12.66 4.85
CA SER A 34 -0.63 -14.05 4.99
C SER A 34 -0.71 -14.75 3.63
N GLY A 35 -0.49 -16.06 3.58
CA GLY A 35 -0.47 -16.82 2.33
C GLY A 35 -1.76 -16.71 1.50
N ASN A 36 -2.91 -16.50 2.15
CA ASN A 36 -4.23 -16.28 1.52
C ASN A 36 -4.75 -14.87 1.80
N SER A 37 -3.88 -13.86 1.69
CA SER A 37 -4.25 -12.48 1.97
C SER A 37 -5.37 -11.99 1.05
N PRO A 38 -6.49 -11.50 1.60
CA PRO A 38 -7.56 -10.88 0.81
C PRO A 38 -7.11 -9.58 0.13
N ILE A 39 -6.09 -8.92 0.68
CA ILE A 39 -5.48 -7.72 0.08
C ILE A 39 -4.77 -8.10 -1.21
N ILE A 40 -3.94 -9.17 -1.22
CA ILE A 40 -3.26 -9.65 -2.44
C ILE A 40 -4.27 -10.01 -3.52
N SER A 41 -5.35 -10.70 -3.16
CA SER A 41 -6.41 -11.06 -4.11
C SER A 41 -7.12 -9.83 -4.68
N SER A 42 -7.37 -8.83 -3.85
CA SER A 42 -8.00 -7.57 -4.29
C SER A 42 -7.08 -6.74 -5.19
N LEU A 43 -5.78 -6.67 -4.90
CA LEU A 43 -4.80 -5.97 -5.75
C LEU A 43 -4.67 -6.65 -7.11
N ALA A 44 -4.60 -7.98 -7.16
CA ALA A 44 -4.59 -8.73 -8.41
C ALA A 44 -5.86 -8.47 -9.22
N GLN A 45 -7.04 -8.55 -8.59
CA GLN A 45 -8.33 -8.25 -9.24
C GLN A 45 -8.38 -6.81 -9.77
N ALA A 46 -7.82 -5.84 -9.04
CA ALA A 46 -7.77 -4.45 -9.50
C ALA A 46 -6.98 -4.31 -10.80
N ALA A 47 -5.82 -4.97 -10.92
CA ALA A 47 -5.01 -4.97 -12.12
C ALA A 47 -5.73 -5.67 -13.29
N GLU A 48 -6.35 -6.82 -13.05
CA GLU A 48 -7.18 -7.54 -14.03
C GLU A 48 -8.37 -6.69 -14.52
N ASN A 49 -8.91 -5.83 -13.65
CA ASN A 49 -9.96 -4.86 -13.99
C ASN A 49 -9.42 -3.60 -14.72
N GLY A 50 -8.15 -3.59 -15.12
CA GLY A 50 -7.53 -2.52 -15.89
C GLY A 50 -7.06 -1.32 -15.08
N LYS A 51 -7.02 -1.40 -13.75
CA LYS A 51 -6.50 -0.33 -12.90
C LYS A 51 -4.97 -0.35 -12.86
N GLN A 52 -4.37 0.81 -12.69
CA GLN A 52 -2.93 0.91 -12.45
C GLN A 52 -2.61 0.51 -11.00
N VAL A 53 -2.01 -0.65 -10.82
CA VAL A 53 -1.66 -1.17 -9.49
C VAL A 53 -0.15 -1.22 -9.33
N THR A 54 0.35 -0.52 -8.30
CA THR A 54 1.77 -0.53 -7.93
C THR A 54 1.91 -1.07 -6.51
N VAL A 55 2.73 -2.09 -6.34
CA VAL A 55 2.95 -2.73 -5.04
C VAL A 55 4.43 -2.76 -4.72
N LEU A 56 4.81 -2.17 -3.61
CA LEU A 56 6.16 -2.33 -3.08
C LEU A 56 6.21 -3.52 -2.14
N VAL A 57 7.09 -4.46 -2.44
CA VAL A 57 7.30 -5.69 -1.69
C VAL A 57 8.65 -5.65 -1.01
N GLU A 58 8.67 -5.77 0.32
CA GLU A 58 9.92 -5.96 1.07
C GLU A 58 10.27 -7.45 1.14
N LEU A 59 11.22 -7.88 0.31
CA LEU A 59 11.65 -9.30 0.26
C LEU A 59 12.45 -9.73 1.49
N LYS A 60 13.19 -8.80 2.12
CA LYS A 60 14.06 -9.10 3.28
C LYS A 60 13.30 -9.18 4.62
N ALA A 61 12.02 -9.55 4.60
CA ALA A 61 11.26 -9.85 5.80
C ALA A 61 11.74 -11.19 6.36
N ARG A 62 12.40 -11.18 7.53
CA ARG A 62 12.89 -12.41 8.18
C ARG A 62 11.80 -13.49 8.24
N PHE A 63 12.14 -14.71 7.83
CA PHE A 63 11.31 -15.93 7.83
C PHE A 63 10.17 -16.00 6.80
N ASP A 64 9.97 -14.99 5.96
CA ASP A 64 8.86 -14.93 4.99
C ASP A 64 9.32 -14.75 3.54
N GLU A 65 10.62 -14.86 3.25
CA GLU A 65 11.21 -14.54 1.94
C GLU A 65 10.63 -15.40 0.81
N GLU A 66 10.52 -16.71 1.01
CA GLU A 66 9.96 -17.62 0.00
C GLU A 66 8.49 -17.34 -0.30
N HIS A 67 7.68 -17.10 0.73
CA HIS A 67 6.27 -16.75 0.59
C HIS A 67 6.09 -15.40 -0.12
N ASN A 68 6.92 -14.41 0.22
CA ASN A 68 6.87 -13.10 -0.40
C ASN A 68 7.17 -13.16 -1.90
N ILE A 69 8.10 -14.02 -2.34
CA ILE A 69 8.38 -14.24 -3.75
C ILE A 69 7.19 -14.84 -4.49
N VAL A 70 6.51 -15.81 -3.89
CA VAL A 70 5.37 -16.49 -4.53
C VAL A 70 4.21 -15.53 -4.81
N TRP A 71 3.78 -14.75 -3.81
CA TRP A 71 2.67 -13.84 -4.02
C TRP A 71 3.06 -12.59 -4.83
N ALA A 72 4.33 -12.15 -4.77
CA ALA A 72 4.84 -11.09 -5.63
C ALA A 72 4.73 -11.50 -7.13
N LYS A 73 5.14 -12.73 -7.47
CA LYS A 73 4.95 -13.27 -8.83
C LYS A 73 3.49 -13.35 -9.24
N LYS A 74 2.60 -13.70 -8.32
CA LYS A 74 1.15 -13.71 -8.59
C LYS A 74 0.63 -12.31 -8.94
N LEU A 75 1.09 -11.27 -8.23
CA LEU A 75 0.75 -9.89 -8.54
C LEU A 75 1.29 -9.45 -9.90
N GLU A 76 2.54 -9.78 -10.24
CA GLU A 76 3.12 -9.50 -11.56
C GLU A 76 2.33 -10.17 -12.69
N GLN A 77 1.95 -11.43 -12.52
CA GLN A 77 1.14 -12.18 -13.48
C GLN A 77 -0.25 -11.57 -13.71
N ALA A 78 -0.83 -10.96 -12.66
CA ALA A 78 -2.09 -10.23 -12.75
C ALA A 78 -1.97 -8.84 -13.43
N GLY A 79 -0.74 -8.37 -13.69
CA GLY A 79 -0.47 -7.08 -14.32
C GLY A 79 -0.12 -5.95 -13.36
N CYS A 80 0.14 -6.26 -12.08
CA CYS A 80 0.63 -5.26 -11.12
C CYS A 80 2.09 -4.90 -11.43
N HIS A 81 2.42 -3.61 -11.24
CA HIS A 81 3.80 -3.17 -11.18
C HIS A 81 4.35 -3.46 -9.78
N VAL A 82 5.27 -4.42 -9.67
CA VAL A 82 5.88 -4.82 -8.40
C VAL A 82 7.27 -4.22 -8.27
N ILE A 83 7.51 -3.52 -7.15
CA ILE A 83 8.80 -2.93 -6.79
C ILE A 83 9.38 -3.76 -5.64
N TYR A 84 10.61 -4.23 -5.80
CA TYR A 84 11.31 -5.05 -4.82
C TYR A 84 12.28 -4.22 -3.96
N GLY A 85 11.72 -3.44 -3.02
CA GLY A 85 12.48 -2.67 -2.05
C GLY A 85 13.46 -1.65 -2.63
N LEU A 86 14.21 -1.00 -1.75
CA LEU A 86 15.32 -0.09 -2.11
C LEU A 86 16.64 -0.73 -1.72
N VAL A 87 17.66 -0.57 -2.56
CA VAL A 87 19.02 -1.05 -2.26
C VAL A 87 19.57 -0.29 -1.04
N GLY A 88 20.01 -1.03 -0.02
CA GLY A 88 20.59 -0.46 1.20
C GLY A 88 19.61 0.01 2.27
N LEU A 89 18.31 0.08 1.96
CA LEU A 89 17.25 0.47 2.91
C LEU A 89 16.18 -0.62 3.00
N LYS A 90 15.47 -0.63 4.13
CA LYS A 90 14.24 -1.43 4.28
C LYS A 90 13.04 -0.52 4.25
N THR A 91 12.06 -0.86 3.41
CA THR A 91 10.79 -0.14 3.41
C THR A 91 9.90 -0.68 4.53
N HIS A 92 9.75 0.09 5.59
CA HIS A 92 8.93 -0.28 6.76
C HIS A 92 7.61 0.51 6.86
N SER A 93 7.37 1.44 5.98
CA SER A 93 6.12 2.22 5.92
C SER A 93 4.92 1.32 5.60
N LYS A 94 3.78 1.62 6.20
CA LYS A 94 2.49 0.99 5.91
C LYS A 94 1.58 2.05 5.36
N ILE A 95 1.54 2.11 4.04
CA ILE A 95 0.82 3.12 3.28
C ILE A 95 0.08 2.48 2.12
N ALA A 96 -1.19 2.84 1.96
CA ALA A 96 -1.99 2.50 0.81
C ALA A 96 -2.62 3.78 0.25
N LEU A 97 -2.52 3.96 -1.06
CA LEU A 97 -3.04 5.10 -1.80
C LEU A 97 -4.01 4.61 -2.87
N VAL A 98 -5.23 5.12 -2.83
CA VAL A 98 -6.25 4.94 -3.87
C VAL A 98 -6.48 6.27 -4.56
N VAL A 99 -6.35 6.29 -5.87
CA VAL A 99 -6.60 7.46 -6.72
C VAL A 99 -7.91 7.26 -7.44
N ARG A 100 -8.90 8.10 -7.15
CA ARG A 100 -10.25 8.00 -7.67
C ARG A 100 -10.65 9.26 -8.45
N ARG A 101 -11.41 9.08 -9.52
CA ARG A 101 -12.08 10.17 -10.22
C ARG A 101 -13.37 10.52 -9.48
N GLU A 102 -13.50 11.77 -9.09
CA GLU A 102 -14.71 12.34 -8.51
C GLU A 102 -15.34 13.34 -9.48
N GLU A 103 -16.52 13.85 -9.18
CA GLU A 103 -17.19 14.86 -10.00
C GLU A 103 -16.37 16.15 -10.13
N ASP A 104 -15.64 16.50 -9.07
CA ASP A 104 -14.81 17.72 -8.97
C ASP A 104 -13.35 17.50 -9.37
N GLY A 105 -12.96 16.31 -9.82
CA GLY A 105 -11.59 15.98 -10.25
C GLY A 105 -11.04 14.70 -9.64
N ILE A 106 -9.73 14.66 -9.46
CA ILE A 106 -9.03 13.51 -8.88
C ILE A 106 -8.93 13.67 -7.37
N ARG A 107 -9.34 12.63 -6.64
CA ARG A 107 -9.18 12.58 -5.18
C ARG A 107 -8.32 11.40 -4.77
N ARG A 108 -7.50 11.61 -3.75
CA ARG A 108 -6.61 10.62 -3.18
C ARG A 108 -7.13 10.20 -1.82
N TYR A 109 -7.33 8.91 -1.65
CA TYR A 109 -7.71 8.29 -0.39
C TYR A 109 -6.51 7.51 0.13
N VAL A 110 -6.10 7.80 1.35
CA VAL A 110 -4.87 7.25 1.94
C VAL A 110 -5.21 6.51 3.22
N HIS A 111 -4.64 5.32 3.38
CA HIS A 111 -4.52 4.66 4.66
C HIS A 111 -3.05 4.69 5.10
N LEU A 112 -2.81 5.11 6.33
CA LEU A 112 -1.53 5.05 7.01
C LEU A 112 -1.68 4.18 8.25
N GLY A 113 -0.70 3.31 8.52
CA GLY A 113 -0.74 2.44 9.68
C GLY A 113 0.62 2.24 10.33
N THR A 114 0.61 1.88 11.61
CA THR A 114 1.79 1.39 12.33
C THR A 114 2.02 -0.10 12.13
N GLY A 115 0.93 -0.86 11.91
CA GLY A 115 0.91 -2.30 11.73
C GLY A 115 1.00 -2.75 10.27
N ASN A 116 1.59 -3.93 10.05
CA ASN A 116 1.67 -4.53 8.73
C ASN A 116 0.28 -4.83 8.15
N TYR A 117 0.16 -4.84 6.82
CA TYR A 117 -1.05 -5.26 6.11
C TYR A 117 -1.20 -6.79 6.15
N ASN A 118 -1.42 -7.31 7.35
CA ASN A 118 -1.54 -8.74 7.63
C ASN A 118 -2.66 -8.97 8.64
N ASP A 119 -3.74 -9.58 8.18
CA ASP A 119 -4.96 -9.85 8.93
C ASP A 119 -4.74 -10.77 10.14
N SER A 120 -3.74 -11.67 10.05
CA SER A 120 -3.40 -12.56 11.15
C SER A 120 -2.65 -11.83 12.26
N THR A 121 -1.64 -11.01 11.92
CA THR A 121 -0.86 -10.29 12.92
C THR A 121 -1.62 -9.10 13.52
N ALA A 122 -2.60 -8.53 12.81
CA ALA A 122 -3.48 -7.49 13.32
C ALA A 122 -4.31 -7.92 14.55
N LYS A 123 -4.46 -9.24 14.76
CA LYS A 123 -5.13 -9.81 15.94
C LYS A 123 -4.23 -9.94 17.18
N LEU A 124 -2.94 -9.71 17.01
CA LEU A 124 -1.93 -9.96 18.04
C LEU A 124 -1.20 -8.70 18.50
N TYR A 125 -0.97 -7.77 17.59
CA TYR A 125 -0.18 -6.56 17.86
C TYR A 125 -1.09 -5.35 18.08
N THR A 126 -0.66 -4.46 18.98
CA THR A 126 -1.32 -3.18 19.21
C THR A 126 -0.82 -2.19 18.17
N ASP A 127 -1.69 -1.83 17.23
CA ASP A 127 -1.40 -0.92 16.13
C ASP A 127 -2.53 0.08 15.93
N CYS A 128 -2.20 1.21 15.29
CA CYS A 128 -3.16 2.23 14.89
C CYS A 128 -3.09 2.45 13.38
N GLY A 129 -4.23 2.75 12.79
CA GLY A 129 -4.37 3.15 11.40
C GLY A 129 -5.29 4.34 11.25
N ILE A 130 -5.09 5.13 10.22
CA ILE A 130 -5.94 6.26 9.85
C ILE A 130 -6.29 6.19 8.37
N PHE A 131 -7.56 6.47 8.05
CA PHE A 131 -8.02 6.77 6.70
C PHE A 131 -8.20 8.26 6.54
N THR A 132 -7.72 8.81 5.43
CA THR A 132 -7.84 10.25 5.15
C THR A 132 -7.92 10.52 3.65
N CYS A 133 -8.61 11.58 3.28
CA CYS A 133 -8.57 12.17 1.93
C CYS A 133 -8.03 13.61 1.96
N LYS A 134 -7.29 13.98 3.02
CA LYS A 134 -6.63 15.29 3.10
C LYS A 134 -5.65 15.44 1.94
N GLU A 135 -5.77 16.51 1.17
CA GLU A 135 -5.01 16.71 -0.07
C GLU A 135 -3.50 16.69 0.18
N SER A 136 -3.02 17.41 1.21
CA SER A 136 -1.60 17.45 1.56
C SER A 136 -1.00 16.07 1.87
N ILE A 137 -1.76 15.19 2.54
CA ILE A 137 -1.33 13.80 2.81
C ILE A 137 -1.39 12.97 1.52
N GLY A 138 -2.37 13.20 0.65
CA GLY A 138 -2.48 12.53 -0.64
C GLY A 138 -1.33 12.88 -1.59
N GLU A 139 -0.89 14.13 -1.59
CA GLU A 139 0.29 14.57 -2.32
C GLU A 139 1.57 13.91 -1.81
N ASP A 140 1.77 13.92 -0.49
CA ASP A 140 2.91 13.27 0.14
C ASP A 140 2.93 11.75 -0.12
N ALA A 141 1.77 11.10 -0.03
CA ALA A 141 1.64 9.67 -0.37
C ALA A 141 2.03 9.39 -1.83
N THR A 142 1.64 10.27 -2.75
CA THR A 142 2.04 10.19 -4.16
C THR A 142 3.55 10.35 -4.30
N ALA A 143 4.15 11.32 -3.60
CA ALA A 143 5.59 11.56 -3.59
C ALA A 143 6.37 10.35 -3.04
N VAL A 144 5.88 9.71 -1.97
CA VAL A 144 6.47 8.46 -1.44
C VAL A 144 6.56 7.40 -2.52
N PHE A 145 5.45 7.10 -3.21
CA PHE A 145 5.45 6.07 -4.25
C PHE A 145 6.27 6.46 -5.47
N ASN A 146 6.32 7.73 -5.85
CA ASN A 146 7.18 8.19 -6.94
C ASN A 146 8.66 8.00 -6.59
N MET A 147 9.06 8.32 -5.36
CA MET A 147 10.43 8.10 -4.89
C MET A 147 10.77 6.60 -4.85
N LEU A 148 9.88 5.77 -4.30
CA LEU A 148 10.07 4.32 -4.23
C LEU A 148 10.16 3.66 -5.63
N SER A 149 9.51 4.26 -6.63
CA SER A 149 9.57 3.82 -8.03
C SER A 149 10.77 4.37 -8.80
N GLY A 150 11.60 5.22 -8.17
CA GLY A 150 12.78 5.81 -8.79
C GLY A 150 12.49 6.95 -9.78
N TYR A 151 11.27 7.51 -9.78
CA TYR A 151 10.90 8.57 -10.73
C TYR A 151 11.36 9.96 -10.32
N SER A 152 11.25 10.31 -9.03
CA SER A 152 11.64 11.64 -8.55
C SER A 152 11.77 11.67 -7.02
N GLU A 153 12.62 12.57 -6.54
CA GLU A 153 12.66 12.96 -5.13
C GLU A 153 11.83 14.24 -4.94
N PRO A 154 10.96 14.31 -3.92
CA PRO A 154 10.20 15.52 -3.64
C PRO A 154 11.13 16.62 -3.11
N LEU A 155 10.83 17.88 -3.44
CA LEU A 155 11.56 19.04 -2.93
C LEU A 155 11.22 19.34 -1.47
N SER A 156 10.03 18.98 -1.04
CA SER A 156 9.52 19.21 0.32
C SER A 156 8.40 18.22 0.65
N TRP A 157 8.08 18.10 1.92
CA TRP A 157 6.97 17.33 2.47
C TRP A 157 5.97 18.26 3.14
N ASN A 158 4.68 17.97 3.04
CA ASN A 158 3.62 18.76 3.66
C ASN A 158 3.34 18.30 5.11
N GLU A 159 3.06 17.00 5.29
CA GLU A 159 2.61 16.41 6.55
C GLU A 159 3.42 15.17 6.94
N LEU A 160 3.91 14.42 5.96
CA LEU A 160 4.67 13.20 6.19
C LEU A 160 6.16 13.53 6.30
N ILE A 161 6.85 12.77 7.14
CA ILE A 161 8.31 12.82 7.26
C ILE A 161 8.85 11.45 6.89
N LEU A 162 9.81 11.41 5.98
CA LEU A 162 10.39 10.17 5.49
C LEU A 162 11.82 9.97 6.00
N ALA A 163 12.01 8.96 6.85
CA ALA A 163 13.34 8.55 7.28
C ALA A 163 14.08 7.78 6.18
N PRO A 164 15.44 7.86 6.12
CA PRO A 164 16.31 8.65 6.99
C PRO A 164 16.62 10.06 6.47
N TYR A 165 16.14 10.42 5.28
CA TYR A 165 16.64 11.61 4.58
C TYR A 165 16.02 12.93 5.05
N TRP A 166 14.85 12.88 5.71
CA TRP A 166 14.09 14.07 6.12
C TRP A 166 13.69 14.06 7.61
N LEU A 167 14.45 13.34 8.43
CA LEU A 167 14.31 13.36 9.89
C LEU A 167 15.22 14.41 10.50
#